data_ffb4daac7a881d74e9ead4df7c0e44f7
#
_entry.id   ffb4daac7a881d74e9ead4df7c0e44f7
#
_cell.length_a   1.000
_cell.length_b   1.000
_cell.length_c   1.000
_cell.angle_alpha   90.00
_cell.angle_beta   90.00
_cell.angle_gamma   90.00
#
_symmetry.space_group_name_H-M   'P 1'
#
loop_
_entity.id
_entity.type
_entity.pdbx_description
1 polymer ?
#
loop_
_entity_poly.entity_id
_entity_poly.type
_entity_poly.pdbx_seq_one_letter_code
_entity_poly.pdbx_strand_id
1 'polypeptide(L)'
;MVELFEQDERQNNRQSSKGNQLKWKNNGIWYKADYTGYEGLAEYMISHLLLKSSLRQDEFVLYEPEQIRYKDAVYSGVKSKDFLEKDWQLITLERLFKTFFGQNLYQSIFKISDSEKRLIFLVEQVERVTNLSDFGVYMNKLFTIDAFFLNEDRHTHNIAILMNKDGRFAYSPICDNGAG
;
A
#
# COMPACT_ATOMS: atom_id res chain seq x y z
N MET A 1 -4.77 -20.41 -12.82
CA MET A 1 -3.28 -20.34 -12.90
C MET A 1 -2.92 -19.43 -14.05
N VAL A 2 -2.10 -18.44 -13.77
CA VAL A 2 -1.58 -17.48 -14.77
C VAL A 2 -0.10 -17.78 -15.03
N GLU A 3 0.35 -17.63 -16.27
CA GLU A 3 1.77 -17.68 -16.64
C GLU A 3 2.28 -16.25 -16.84
N LEU A 4 3.38 -15.89 -16.13
CA LEU A 4 3.97 -14.56 -16.15
C LEU A 4 5.43 -14.64 -16.58
N PHE A 5 5.92 -13.55 -17.17
CA PHE A 5 7.23 -13.47 -17.79
C PHE A 5 8.07 -12.34 -17.17
N GLU A 6 9.37 -12.31 -17.46
CA GLU A 6 10.29 -11.28 -16.94
C GLU A 6 9.87 -9.85 -17.28
N GLN A 7 9.26 -9.65 -18.45
CA GLN A 7 8.73 -8.35 -18.87
C GLN A 7 7.57 -7.85 -17.98
N ASP A 8 6.86 -8.75 -17.32
CA ASP A 8 5.75 -8.45 -16.42
C ASP A 8 6.23 -8.12 -15.02
N GLU A 9 7.46 -8.55 -14.67
CA GLU A 9 8.04 -8.37 -13.33
C GLU A 9 8.23 -6.89 -13.03
N ARG A 10 7.85 -6.51 -11.82
CA ARG A 10 8.03 -5.16 -11.29
C ARG A 10 8.98 -5.22 -10.09
N GLN A 11 10.22 -4.82 -10.34
CA GLN A 11 11.20 -4.71 -9.28
C GLN A 11 10.80 -3.55 -8.35
N ASN A 12 10.56 -3.87 -7.09
CA ASN A 12 10.55 -2.83 -6.07
C ASN A 12 12.00 -2.39 -5.86
N ASN A 13 12.38 -1.23 -6.39
CA ASN A 13 13.66 -0.57 -6.08
C ASN A 13 13.75 -0.14 -4.59
N ARG A 14 12.93 -0.71 -3.72
CA ARG A 14 12.85 -0.42 -2.30
C ARG A 14 12.85 -1.71 -1.53
N GLN A 15 13.79 -1.84 -0.63
CA GLN A 15 13.81 -2.86 0.40
C GLN A 15 12.52 -2.70 1.23
N SER A 16 11.55 -3.59 1.02
CA SER A 16 10.51 -3.79 2.02
C SER A 16 11.12 -4.56 3.18
N SER A 17 10.65 -4.33 4.39
CA SER A 17 11.10 -5.03 5.61
C SER A 17 10.98 -6.56 5.52
N LYS A 18 10.13 -7.07 4.64
CA LYS A 18 9.87 -8.51 4.41
C LYS A 18 10.46 -9.06 3.10
N GLY A 19 11.56 -8.49 2.59
CA GLY A 19 12.31 -9.10 1.48
C GLY A 19 11.69 -8.88 0.10
N ASN A 20 12.18 -9.64 -0.86
CA ASN A 20 11.88 -9.52 -2.29
C ASN A 20 10.60 -10.28 -2.67
N GLN A 21 9.43 -9.89 -2.16
CA GLN A 21 8.18 -10.43 -2.67
C GLN A 21 8.08 -10.16 -4.18
N LEU A 22 7.98 -11.23 -4.97
CA LEU A 22 7.83 -11.11 -6.41
C LEU A 22 6.48 -10.47 -6.75
N LYS A 23 6.52 -9.46 -7.60
CA LYS A 23 5.35 -8.73 -8.07
C LYS A 23 5.40 -8.57 -9.57
N TRP A 24 4.26 -8.77 -10.21
CA TRP A 24 4.11 -8.62 -11.66
C TRP A 24 2.91 -7.77 -11.98
N LYS A 25 2.94 -7.15 -13.16
CA LYS A 25 1.80 -6.42 -13.71
C LYS A 25 1.60 -6.84 -15.17
N ASN A 26 0.45 -7.42 -15.46
CA ASN A 26 0.07 -7.83 -16.79
C ASN A 26 -1.39 -7.45 -17.06
N ASN A 27 -1.66 -6.80 -18.19
CA ASN A 27 -3.00 -6.42 -18.65
C ASN A 27 -3.88 -5.71 -17.59
N GLY A 28 -3.30 -4.79 -16.81
CA GLY A 28 -4.01 -4.04 -15.78
C GLY A 28 -4.32 -4.85 -14.52
N ILE A 29 -3.70 -6.03 -14.36
CA ILE A 29 -3.79 -6.86 -13.16
C ILE A 29 -2.42 -6.89 -12.49
N TRP A 30 -2.41 -6.68 -11.19
CA TRP A 30 -1.26 -6.93 -10.33
C TRP A 30 -1.30 -8.33 -9.76
N TYR A 31 -0.13 -8.96 -9.70
CA TYR A 31 0.08 -10.28 -9.09
C TYR A 31 1.18 -10.16 -8.05
N LYS A 32 0.98 -10.79 -6.90
CA LYS A 32 1.95 -10.87 -5.80
C LYS A 32 2.10 -12.34 -5.42
N ALA A 33 3.33 -12.86 -5.45
CA ALA A 33 3.60 -14.20 -4.93
C ALA A 33 3.75 -14.16 -3.41
N ASP A 34 3.37 -15.24 -2.76
CA ASP A 34 3.67 -15.44 -1.35
C ASP A 34 5.18 -15.66 -1.17
N TYR A 35 5.74 -15.07 -0.12
CA TYR A 35 7.12 -15.28 0.29
C TYR A 35 7.22 -16.30 1.43
N THR A 36 6.39 -16.14 2.46
CA THR A 36 6.30 -17.06 3.60
C THR A 36 5.13 -18.04 3.47
N GLY A 37 4.26 -17.87 2.48
CA GLY A 37 3.19 -18.79 2.11
C GLY A 37 1.80 -18.45 2.62
N TYR A 38 1.61 -17.30 3.27
CA TYR A 38 0.31 -16.88 3.81
C TYR A 38 -0.08 -15.43 3.49
N GLU A 39 0.83 -14.61 2.95
CA GLU A 39 0.57 -13.19 2.69
C GLU A 39 -0.61 -12.98 1.75
N GLY A 40 -0.71 -13.80 0.71
CA GLY A 40 -1.83 -13.75 -0.22
C GLY A 40 -3.14 -14.16 0.43
N LEU A 41 -3.13 -15.15 1.31
CA LEU A 41 -4.33 -15.54 2.06
C LEU A 41 -4.78 -14.41 2.99
N ALA A 42 -3.87 -13.74 3.70
CA ALA A 42 -4.17 -12.61 4.54
C ALA A 42 -4.78 -11.46 3.72
N GLU A 43 -4.16 -11.06 2.60
CA GLU A 43 -4.69 -10.03 1.69
C GLU A 43 -6.11 -10.38 1.19
N TYR A 44 -6.35 -11.63 0.78
CA TYR A 44 -7.65 -12.10 0.35
C TYR A 44 -8.67 -12.01 1.48
N MET A 45 -8.39 -12.62 2.62
CA MET A 45 -9.32 -12.67 3.76
C MET A 45 -9.67 -11.28 4.26
N ILE A 46 -8.67 -10.41 4.46
CA ILE A 46 -8.89 -9.06 4.94
C ILE A 46 -9.74 -8.27 3.96
N SER A 47 -9.40 -8.26 2.67
CA SER A 47 -10.15 -7.50 1.68
C SER A 47 -11.61 -7.98 1.53
N HIS A 48 -11.86 -9.27 1.64
CA HIS A 48 -13.22 -9.83 1.60
C HIS A 48 -14.02 -9.56 2.89
N LEU A 49 -13.38 -9.48 4.05
CA LEU A 49 -14.01 -9.03 5.29
C LEU A 49 -14.36 -7.54 5.23
N LEU A 50 -13.52 -6.71 4.62
CA LEU A 50 -13.79 -5.29 4.42
C LEU A 50 -15.03 -5.05 3.54
N LEU A 51 -15.39 -5.96 2.64
CA LEU A 51 -16.68 -5.91 1.90
C LEU A 51 -17.91 -5.94 2.82
N LYS A 52 -17.76 -6.39 4.08
CA LYS A 52 -18.83 -6.44 5.08
C LYS A 52 -18.79 -5.26 6.06
N SER A 53 -17.84 -4.35 5.89
CA SER A 53 -17.69 -3.14 6.70
C SER A 53 -18.49 -1.97 6.13
N SER A 54 -18.35 -0.80 6.75
CA SER A 54 -18.91 0.47 6.27
C SER A 54 -18.05 1.15 5.20
N LEU A 55 -16.91 0.57 4.83
CA LEU A 55 -16.04 1.11 3.78
C LEU A 55 -16.66 0.92 2.40
N ARG A 56 -16.50 1.93 1.54
CA ARG A 56 -16.86 1.80 0.13
C ARG A 56 -15.82 0.94 -0.60
N GLN A 57 -16.23 0.30 -1.69
CA GLN A 57 -15.38 -0.59 -2.49
C GLN A 57 -14.15 0.12 -3.08
N ASP A 58 -14.22 1.42 -3.30
CA ASP A 58 -13.11 2.23 -3.82
C ASP A 58 -12.09 2.64 -2.75
N GLU A 59 -12.38 2.39 -1.46
CA GLU A 59 -11.48 2.74 -0.36
C GLU A 59 -10.44 1.66 -0.05
N PHE A 60 -10.55 0.47 -0.63
CA PHE A 60 -9.58 -0.62 -0.43
C PHE A 60 -9.41 -1.48 -1.68
N VAL A 61 -8.27 -2.16 -1.76
CA VAL A 61 -7.98 -3.08 -2.87
C VAL A 61 -8.57 -4.46 -2.56
N LEU A 62 -9.36 -5.00 -3.50
CA LEU A 62 -9.88 -6.36 -3.41
C LEU A 62 -8.88 -7.33 -4.04
N TYR A 63 -8.55 -8.38 -3.32
CA TYR A 63 -7.63 -9.42 -3.75
C TYR A 63 -8.35 -10.75 -3.98
N GLU A 64 -7.89 -11.49 -5.00
CA GLU A 64 -8.35 -12.84 -5.32
C GLU A 64 -7.15 -13.80 -5.32
N PRO A 65 -7.29 -15.04 -4.80
CA PRO A 65 -6.22 -16.01 -4.85
C PRO A 65 -5.84 -16.35 -6.28
N GLU A 66 -4.54 -16.55 -6.53
CA GLU A 66 -4.05 -16.96 -7.83
C GLU A 66 -2.85 -17.90 -7.71
N GLN A 67 -2.75 -18.85 -8.63
CA GLN A 67 -1.54 -19.67 -8.84
C GLN A 67 -0.73 -19.01 -9.97
N ILE A 68 0.52 -18.69 -9.71
CA ILE A 68 1.39 -17.94 -10.59
C ILE A 68 2.52 -18.85 -11.05
N ARG A 69 2.57 -19.13 -12.36
CA ARG A 69 3.72 -19.79 -12.97
C ARG A 69 4.70 -18.72 -13.45
N TYR A 70 5.92 -18.78 -12.94
CA TYR A 70 7.00 -17.90 -13.35
C TYR A 70 8.30 -18.69 -13.47
N LYS A 71 8.90 -18.67 -14.65
CA LYS A 71 10.03 -19.57 -14.99
C LYS A 71 9.63 -21.03 -14.74
N ASP A 72 10.44 -21.79 -14.05
CA ASP A 72 10.21 -23.22 -13.75
C ASP A 72 9.47 -23.45 -12.41
N ALA A 73 8.97 -22.38 -11.78
CA ALA A 73 8.33 -22.46 -10.47
C ALA A 73 6.85 -22.06 -10.52
N VAL A 74 6.07 -22.62 -9.59
CA VAL A 74 4.66 -22.24 -9.35
C VAL A 74 4.58 -21.68 -7.94
N TYR A 75 4.05 -20.48 -7.84
CA TYR A 75 3.86 -19.75 -6.58
C TYR A 75 2.37 -19.65 -6.26
N SER A 76 2.02 -19.82 -4.99
CA SER A 76 0.75 -19.32 -4.48
C SER A 76 0.85 -17.81 -4.31
N GLY A 77 -0.28 -17.13 -4.38
CA GLY A 77 -0.32 -15.69 -4.19
C GLY A 77 -1.68 -15.11 -4.48
N VAL A 78 -1.72 -13.82 -4.77
CA VAL A 78 -2.95 -13.09 -5.08
C VAL A 78 -2.81 -12.22 -6.31
N LYS A 79 -3.97 -11.88 -6.87
CA LYS A 79 -4.13 -10.87 -7.91
C LYS A 79 -5.09 -9.77 -7.48
N SER A 80 -4.91 -8.58 -8.02
CA SER A 80 -5.83 -7.45 -7.86
C SER A 80 -5.88 -6.61 -9.13
N LYS A 81 -6.97 -5.89 -9.34
CA LYS A 81 -7.01 -4.89 -10.41
C LYS A 81 -6.06 -3.75 -10.08
N ASP A 82 -5.42 -3.22 -11.12
CA ASP A 82 -4.70 -1.96 -10.98
C ASP A 82 -5.68 -0.83 -10.73
N PHE A 83 -5.53 -0.15 -9.62
CA PHE A 83 -6.36 1.00 -9.28
C PHE A 83 -5.80 2.34 -9.79
N LEU A 84 -4.59 2.32 -10.35
CA LEU A 84 -3.98 3.52 -10.91
C LEU A 84 -4.60 3.86 -12.25
N GLU A 85 -5.27 5.00 -12.32
CA GLU A 85 -5.71 5.58 -13.57
C GLU A 85 -4.53 6.14 -14.37
N LYS A 86 -4.77 6.38 -15.66
CA LYS A 86 -3.77 7.01 -16.53
C LYS A 86 -3.33 8.35 -15.93
N ASP A 87 -2.03 8.60 -15.96
CA ASP A 87 -1.39 9.82 -15.44
C ASP A 87 -1.38 9.97 -13.91
N TRP A 88 -1.83 8.95 -13.15
CA TRP A 88 -1.70 8.88 -11.71
C TRP A 88 -0.56 7.96 -11.28
N GLN A 89 0.08 8.30 -10.19
CA GLN A 89 1.13 7.49 -9.56
C GLN A 89 0.93 7.40 -8.04
N LEU A 90 1.35 6.28 -7.48
CA LEU A 90 1.42 6.09 -6.04
C LEU A 90 2.65 6.81 -5.50
N ILE A 91 2.47 7.66 -4.49
CA ILE A 91 3.55 8.34 -3.78
C ILE A 91 3.49 8.00 -2.30
N THR A 92 4.53 7.36 -1.78
CA THR A 92 4.62 7.02 -0.36
C THR A 92 4.86 8.28 0.48
N LEU A 93 4.46 8.27 1.74
CA LEU A 93 4.67 9.42 2.62
C LEU A 93 6.16 9.79 2.74
N GLU A 94 7.06 8.82 2.77
CA GLU A 94 8.51 9.10 2.75
C GLU A 94 8.93 9.87 1.49
N ARG A 95 8.43 9.47 0.32
CA ARG A 95 8.73 10.18 -0.92
C ARG A 95 8.10 11.55 -0.97
N LEU A 96 6.86 11.69 -0.46
CA LEU A 96 6.17 12.96 -0.35
C LEU A 96 7.00 13.94 0.48
N PHE A 97 7.41 13.53 1.68
CA PHE A 97 8.21 14.38 2.58
C PHE A 97 9.57 14.74 1.98
N LYS A 98 10.25 13.78 1.36
CA LYS A 98 11.52 14.06 0.68
C LYS A 98 11.35 15.08 -0.45
N THR A 99 10.24 14.99 -1.20
CA THR A 99 9.98 15.87 -2.35
C THR A 99 9.61 17.30 -1.91
N PHE A 100 8.73 17.44 -0.92
CA PHE A 100 8.18 18.74 -0.54
C PHE A 100 8.93 19.44 0.59
N PHE A 101 9.58 18.68 1.47
CA PHE A 101 10.32 19.23 2.62
C PHE A 101 11.83 19.01 2.56
N GLY A 102 12.34 18.25 1.59
CA GLY A 102 13.76 17.87 1.51
C GLY A 102 14.25 17.01 2.69
N GLN A 103 13.34 16.48 3.50
CA GLN A 103 13.64 15.77 4.75
C GLN A 103 13.13 14.33 4.70
N ASN A 104 13.76 13.47 5.51
CA ASN A 104 13.31 12.11 5.74
C ASN A 104 12.18 12.14 6.78
N LEU A 105 10.99 11.62 6.42
CA LEU A 105 9.83 11.60 7.30
C LEU A 105 10.11 10.82 8.58
N TYR A 106 10.65 9.62 8.46
CA TYR A 106 10.96 8.76 9.60
C TYR A 106 11.81 9.51 10.65
N GLN A 107 12.89 10.14 10.22
CA GLN A 107 13.74 10.93 11.12
C GLN A 107 13.02 12.15 11.72
N SER A 108 12.10 12.75 10.98
CA SER A 108 11.34 13.92 11.44
C SER A 108 10.34 13.55 12.53
N ILE A 109 9.56 12.48 12.35
CA ILE A 109 8.57 12.04 13.33
C ILE A 109 9.21 11.45 14.60
N PHE A 110 10.34 10.75 14.49
CA PHE A 110 11.00 10.17 15.66
C PHE A 110 11.71 11.19 16.57
N LYS A 111 11.87 12.44 16.13
CA LYS A 111 12.28 13.56 17.00
C LYS A 111 11.18 13.97 17.99
N ILE A 112 9.94 13.61 17.71
CA ILE A 112 8.79 13.86 18.56
C ILE A 112 8.61 12.64 19.47
N SER A 113 8.75 12.81 20.78
CA SER A 113 8.71 11.69 21.75
C SER A 113 7.31 11.10 21.92
N ASP A 114 6.29 11.93 21.82
CA ASP A 114 4.89 11.59 22.03
C ASP A 114 4.26 11.03 20.74
N SER A 115 3.63 9.86 20.83
CA SER A 115 3.07 9.16 19.67
C SER A 115 1.84 9.86 19.06
N GLU A 116 1.01 10.47 19.91
CA GLU A 116 -0.16 11.23 19.45
C GLU A 116 0.30 12.49 18.69
N LYS A 117 1.26 13.21 19.23
CA LYS A 117 1.85 14.38 18.55
C LYS A 117 2.54 14.01 17.24
N ARG A 118 3.15 12.82 17.14
CA ARG A 118 3.69 12.31 15.86
C ARG A 118 2.60 12.19 14.81
N LEU A 119 1.47 11.59 15.19
CA LEU A 119 0.35 11.41 14.26
C LEU A 119 -0.25 12.77 13.86
N ILE A 120 -0.49 13.67 14.82
CA ILE A 120 -1.00 15.02 14.55
C ILE A 120 -0.04 15.74 13.58
N PHE A 121 1.25 15.76 13.88
CA PHE A 121 2.25 16.37 12.99
C PHE A 121 2.19 15.79 11.58
N LEU A 122 2.14 14.45 11.45
CA LEU A 122 2.05 13.77 10.15
C LEU A 122 0.83 14.22 9.36
N VAL A 123 -0.35 14.20 10.00
CA VAL A 123 -1.63 14.59 9.39
C VAL A 123 -1.55 16.05 8.91
N GLU A 124 -1.18 16.98 9.78
CA GLU A 124 -1.07 18.41 9.44
C GLU A 124 -0.12 18.66 8.27
N GLN A 125 1.06 17.99 8.23
CA GLN A 125 2.01 18.18 7.14
C GLN A 125 1.46 17.65 5.82
N VAL A 126 0.82 16.47 5.83
CA VAL A 126 0.24 15.89 4.60
C VAL A 126 -0.91 16.77 4.10
N GLU A 127 -1.86 17.13 4.95
CA GLU A 127 -2.99 18.00 4.57
C GLU A 127 -2.51 19.34 4.00
N ARG A 128 -1.48 19.92 4.60
CA ARG A 128 -0.91 21.21 4.16
C ARG A 128 -0.35 21.16 2.73
N VAL A 129 0.33 20.06 2.35
CA VAL A 129 0.98 19.98 1.03
C VAL A 129 0.09 19.38 -0.04
N THR A 130 -0.91 18.57 0.36
CA THR A 130 -1.76 17.84 -0.57
C THR A 130 -3.15 18.44 -0.73
N ASN A 131 -3.57 19.25 0.22
CA ASN A 131 -4.95 19.76 0.36
C ASN A 131 -6.00 18.65 0.54
N LEU A 132 -5.59 17.49 1.08
CA LEU A 132 -6.48 16.39 1.44
C LEU A 132 -6.97 16.59 2.89
N SER A 133 -8.08 17.31 3.06
CA SER A 133 -8.59 17.82 4.35
C SER A 133 -9.02 16.77 5.38
N ASP A 134 -9.20 15.51 4.96
CA ASP A 134 -9.64 14.41 5.81
C ASP A 134 -8.56 13.32 5.95
N PHE A 135 -7.28 13.69 5.85
CA PHE A 135 -6.19 12.73 5.94
C PHE A 135 -6.15 12.04 7.31
N GLY A 136 -6.52 12.75 8.38
CA GLY A 136 -6.69 12.15 9.71
C GLY A 136 -7.73 11.04 9.75
N VAL A 137 -8.85 11.19 9.04
CA VAL A 137 -9.90 10.15 8.91
C VAL A 137 -9.36 8.95 8.11
N TYR A 138 -8.62 9.19 7.03
CA TYR A 138 -7.96 8.13 6.27
C TYR A 138 -6.99 7.32 7.15
N MET A 139 -6.14 7.99 7.92
CA MET A 139 -5.20 7.33 8.84
C MET A 139 -5.91 6.55 9.93
N ASN A 140 -7.03 7.04 10.45
CA ASN A 140 -7.83 6.33 11.43
C ASN A 140 -8.41 5.02 10.85
N LYS A 141 -8.96 5.05 9.62
CA LYS A 141 -9.42 3.83 8.93
C LYS A 141 -8.27 2.83 8.76
N LEU A 142 -7.12 3.30 8.27
CA LEU A 142 -5.95 2.48 8.04
C LEU A 142 -5.48 1.78 9.32
N PHE A 143 -5.27 2.54 10.40
CA PHE A 143 -4.81 1.98 11.68
C PHE A 143 -5.87 1.11 12.38
N THR A 144 -7.16 1.39 12.17
CA THR A 144 -8.23 0.51 12.67
C THR A 144 -8.17 -0.85 12.00
N ILE A 145 -7.96 -0.89 10.68
CA ILE A 145 -7.78 -2.14 9.93
C ILE A 145 -6.52 -2.86 10.41
N ASP A 146 -5.39 -2.16 10.51
CA ASP A 146 -4.13 -2.74 10.97
C ASP A 146 -4.25 -3.32 12.38
N ALA A 147 -4.90 -2.61 13.30
CA ALA A 147 -5.12 -3.08 14.68
C ALA A 147 -6.07 -4.29 14.72
N PHE A 148 -7.12 -4.30 13.91
CA PHE A 148 -8.11 -5.39 13.89
C PHE A 148 -7.54 -6.68 13.30
N PHE A 149 -6.67 -6.56 12.30
CA PHE A 149 -6.06 -7.69 11.60
C PHE A 149 -4.59 -7.95 12.00
N LEU A 150 -4.11 -7.30 13.06
CA LEU A 150 -2.76 -7.47 13.61
C LEU A 150 -1.65 -7.23 12.57
N ASN A 151 -1.83 -6.26 11.67
CA ASN A 151 -0.82 -5.90 10.70
C ASN A 151 0.32 -5.11 11.37
N GLU A 152 1.42 -5.77 11.65
CA GLU A 152 2.61 -5.19 12.33
C GLU A 152 3.60 -4.51 11.37
N ASP A 153 3.41 -4.62 10.05
CA ASP A 153 4.35 -4.09 9.05
C ASP A 153 3.93 -2.73 8.47
N ARG A 154 3.03 -1.99 9.11
CA ARG A 154 2.62 -0.68 8.65
C ARG A 154 3.65 0.39 9.04
N HIS A 155 4.45 0.79 8.08
CA HIS A 155 5.44 1.85 8.21
C HIS A 155 5.25 2.95 7.14
N THR A 156 5.99 4.04 7.23
CA THR A 156 5.82 5.23 6.39
C THR A 156 6.06 5.00 4.88
N HIS A 157 6.72 3.91 4.51
CA HIS A 157 6.87 3.47 3.12
C HIS A 157 5.66 2.68 2.59
N ASN A 158 4.81 2.14 3.49
CA ASN A 158 3.59 1.40 3.15
C ASN A 158 2.33 2.26 3.24
N ILE A 159 2.47 3.52 3.63
CA ILE A 159 1.40 4.50 3.60
C ILE A 159 1.63 5.41 2.40
N ALA A 160 0.62 5.51 1.54
CA ALA A 160 0.75 6.23 0.29
C ALA A 160 -0.53 7.00 -0.07
N ILE A 161 -0.36 7.98 -0.92
CA ILE A 161 -1.43 8.75 -1.58
C ILE A 161 -1.21 8.71 -3.09
N LEU A 162 -2.18 9.15 -3.84
CA LEU A 162 -2.11 9.28 -5.28
C LEU A 162 -1.72 10.70 -5.68
N MET A 163 -0.90 10.85 -6.71
CA MET A 163 -0.56 12.14 -7.31
C MET A 163 -0.65 12.02 -8.84
N ASN A 164 -1.32 12.95 -9.47
CA ASN A 164 -1.35 13.00 -10.93
C ASN A 164 -0.22 13.87 -11.50
N LYS A 165 -0.09 13.89 -12.82
CA LYS A 165 0.92 14.72 -13.53
C LYS A 165 0.75 16.23 -13.32
N ASP A 166 -0.45 16.68 -12.99
CA ASP A 166 -0.75 18.10 -12.75
C ASP A 166 -0.51 18.51 -11.28
N GLY A 167 0.01 17.59 -10.44
CA GLY A 167 0.27 17.83 -9.02
C GLY A 167 -0.97 17.78 -8.13
N ARG A 168 -2.10 17.25 -8.61
CA ARG A 168 -3.29 17.00 -7.79
C ARG A 168 -3.13 15.71 -7.02
N PHE A 169 -3.67 15.69 -5.81
CA PHE A 169 -3.62 14.54 -4.91
C PHE A 169 -5.00 13.90 -4.72
N ALA A 170 -5.00 12.59 -4.41
CA ALA A 170 -6.16 11.82 -4.01
C ALA A 170 -5.75 10.75 -2.99
N TYR A 171 -6.73 10.22 -2.26
CA TYR A 171 -6.47 9.08 -1.36
C TYR A 171 -6.17 7.82 -2.16
N SER A 172 -5.19 7.06 -1.69
CA SER A 172 -4.96 5.71 -2.21
C SER A 172 -5.93 4.73 -1.58
N PRO A 173 -6.46 3.76 -2.32
CA PRO A 173 -7.11 2.62 -1.70
C PRO A 173 -6.18 1.93 -0.69
N ILE A 174 -6.73 1.49 0.45
CA ILE A 174 -5.99 0.75 1.47
C ILE A 174 -5.58 -0.61 0.91
N CYS A 175 -4.30 -0.92 1.01
CA CYS A 175 -3.68 -2.15 0.50
C CYS A 175 -2.48 -2.56 1.36
N ASP A 176 -1.77 -3.63 0.95
CA ASP A 176 -0.61 -4.17 1.66
C ASP A 176 -0.91 -4.55 3.13
N ASN A 177 -1.94 -5.38 3.31
CA ASN A 177 -2.36 -5.90 4.60
C ASN A 177 -1.84 -7.34 4.85
N GLY A 178 -0.99 -7.87 3.99
CA GLY A 178 -0.51 -9.26 4.00
C GLY A 178 0.42 -9.62 5.17
N ALA A 179 0.65 -8.70 6.11
CA ALA A 179 1.40 -8.95 7.34
C ALA A 179 0.52 -9.24 8.56
N GLY A 180 -0.81 -9.19 8.35
CA GLY A 180 -1.80 -9.48 9.38
C GLY A 180 -2.08 -10.97 9.57
#